data_3971095b167982ac373a7e9598d11994
#
_entry.id   3971095b167982ac373a7e9598d11994
#
_cell.length_a   1.000
_cell.length_b   1.000
_cell.length_c   1.000
_cell.angle_alpha   90.00
_cell.angle_beta   90.00
_cell.angle_gamma   90.00
#
_symmetry.space_group_name_H-M   'P 1'
#
loop_
_entity.id
_entity.type
_entity.pdbx_description
1 polymer ?
#
loop_
_entity_poly.entity_id
_entity_poly.type
_entity_poly.pdbx_seq_one_letter_code
_entity_poly.pdbx_strand_id
1 'polypeptide(L)'
;MGEWLRPGRSEREVGRDIADAIIDAGHARVDFVIVASGPNGSSPHHDLSDRVVEAGDPVVVDIGGTMPDGYCSDSTRTYVAGDTPPKAFRDYYSVLLEAQQAQCAYARSGVSAESVDRVGRDIITAAGYGEEFLHRTGHGIGLETHEEPYIVAGNELELEVGMVFSIEPGIYLEGRHGARIEDIVVCTTDGIERLNRTSRQLAVLDAGG
;
A
#
# COMPACT_ATOMS: atom_id res chain seq x y z
N MET A 1 8.01 -9.11 9.73
CA MET A 1 6.87 -8.30 10.25
C MET A 1 6.29 -8.90 11.53
N GLY A 2 6.01 -10.20 11.61
CA GLY A 2 5.40 -10.82 12.79
C GLY A 2 6.16 -10.66 14.11
N GLU A 3 7.47 -10.46 14.08
CA GLU A 3 8.27 -10.19 15.28
C GLU A 3 8.10 -8.75 15.80
N TRP A 4 7.81 -7.82 14.94
CA TRP A 4 7.73 -6.39 15.26
C TRP A 4 6.32 -5.92 15.50
N LEU A 5 5.40 -6.23 14.57
CA LEU A 5 4.00 -5.82 14.64
C LEU A 5 3.19 -6.82 15.46
N ARG A 6 3.00 -6.49 16.74
CA ARG A 6 2.22 -7.30 17.69
C ARG A 6 1.50 -6.40 18.69
N PRO A 7 0.39 -6.87 19.29
CA PRO A 7 -0.30 -6.13 20.34
C PRO A 7 0.62 -5.75 21.51
N GLY A 8 0.39 -4.57 22.06
CA GLY A 8 1.15 -4.02 23.19
C GLY A 8 2.35 -3.17 22.79
N ARG A 9 2.72 -3.11 21.50
CA ARG A 9 3.76 -2.20 21.01
C ARG A 9 3.13 -0.95 20.39
N SER A 10 3.81 0.19 20.53
CA SER A 10 3.35 1.43 19.88
C SER A 10 3.74 1.44 18.38
N GLU A 11 2.98 2.21 17.58
CA GLU A 11 3.30 2.47 16.18
C GLU A 11 4.74 2.97 16.02
N ARG A 12 5.18 3.86 16.92
CA ARG A 12 6.53 4.42 16.92
C ARG A 12 7.62 3.38 17.18
N GLU A 13 7.38 2.43 18.08
CA GLU A 13 8.35 1.34 18.35
C GLU A 13 8.46 0.41 17.13
N VAL A 14 7.33 0.04 16.53
CA VAL A 14 7.31 -0.79 15.33
C VAL A 14 7.97 -0.06 14.15
N GLY A 15 7.66 1.23 13.98
CA GLY A 15 8.24 2.05 12.92
C GLY A 15 9.77 2.18 13.02
N ARG A 16 10.33 2.24 14.24
CA ARG A 16 11.79 2.25 14.44
C ARG A 16 12.44 0.94 13.99
N ASP A 17 11.89 -0.21 14.40
CA ASP A 17 12.43 -1.50 13.98
C ASP A 17 12.38 -1.66 12.46
N ILE A 18 11.31 -1.16 11.81
CA ILE A 18 11.19 -1.16 10.36
C ILE A 18 12.24 -0.26 9.72
N ALA A 19 12.44 0.96 10.26
CA ALA A 19 13.45 1.88 9.75
C ALA A 19 14.87 1.28 9.83
N ASP A 20 15.21 0.67 10.97
CA ASP A 20 16.49 -0.02 11.14
C ASP A 20 16.64 -1.16 10.12
N ALA A 21 15.58 -1.96 9.91
CA ALA A 21 15.61 -3.07 8.95
C ALA A 21 15.73 -2.60 7.48
N ILE A 22 15.20 -1.43 7.11
CA ILE A 22 15.38 -0.84 5.78
C ILE A 22 16.87 -0.54 5.55
N ILE A 23 17.56 0.04 6.52
CA ILE A 23 19.00 0.32 6.44
C ILE A 23 19.79 -0.99 6.39
N ASP A 24 19.48 -1.96 7.26
CA ASP A 24 20.14 -3.27 7.29
C ASP A 24 19.94 -4.05 5.98
N ALA A 25 18.83 -3.81 5.26
CA ALA A 25 18.56 -4.37 3.94
C ALA A 25 19.38 -3.71 2.81
N GLY A 26 20.17 -2.67 3.12
CA GLY A 26 21.10 -2.04 2.19
C GLY A 26 20.66 -0.70 1.60
N HIS A 27 19.55 -0.11 2.07
CA HIS A 27 19.18 1.25 1.70
C HIS A 27 20.15 2.27 2.28
N ALA A 28 20.44 3.33 1.54
CA ALA A 28 21.28 4.45 1.98
C ALA A 28 20.56 5.35 2.98
N ARG A 29 19.23 5.42 2.85
CA ARG A 29 18.36 6.17 3.79
C ARG A 29 16.95 5.61 3.79
N VAL A 30 16.25 5.86 4.88
CA VAL A 30 14.80 5.70 4.99
C VAL A 30 14.14 6.99 4.52
N ASP A 31 13.21 6.90 3.59
CA ASP A 31 12.46 8.07 3.11
C ASP A 31 11.19 8.28 3.93
N PHE A 32 10.47 7.21 4.23
CA PHE A 32 9.30 7.24 5.10
C PHE A 32 9.01 5.86 5.71
N VAL A 33 8.31 5.87 6.85
CA VAL A 33 7.71 4.69 7.49
C VAL A 33 6.37 5.12 8.07
N ILE A 34 5.30 4.51 7.59
CA ILE A 34 3.96 4.62 8.14
C ILE A 34 3.62 3.31 8.83
N VAL A 35 3.19 3.39 10.08
CA VAL A 35 2.53 2.30 10.81
C VAL A 35 1.27 2.89 11.41
N ALA A 36 0.12 2.60 10.79
CA ALA A 36 -1.16 3.20 11.12
C ALA A 36 -2.14 2.11 11.59
N SER A 37 -2.33 2.01 12.91
CA SER A 37 -3.09 0.95 13.55
C SER A 37 -4.51 1.38 13.91
N GLY A 38 -5.50 0.48 13.74
CA GLY A 38 -6.89 0.72 14.06
C GLY A 38 -7.40 2.04 13.47
N PRO A 39 -7.93 2.99 14.28
CA PRO A 39 -8.46 4.27 13.78
C PRO A 39 -7.47 5.13 13.02
N ASN A 40 -6.18 5.06 13.34
CA ASN A 40 -5.13 5.78 12.63
C ASN A 40 -4.98 5.33 11.18
N GLY A 41 -5.29 4.06 10.88
CA GLY A 41 -5.32 3.52 9.53
C GLY A 41 -6.32 4.18 8.58
N SER A 42 -7.26 4.99 9.10
CA SER A 42 -8.17 5.79 8.27
C SER A 42 -7.52 7.03 7.64
N SER A 43 -6.28 7.37 8.04
CA SER A 43 -5.48 8.43 7.44
C SER A 43 -4.44 7.85 6.49
N PRO A 44 -4.50 8.14 5.16
CA PRO A 44 -3.52 7.62 4.20
C PRO A 44 -2.06 7.97 4.52
N HIS A 45 -1.83 9.16 5.11
CA HIS A 45 -0.49 9.68 5.43
C HIS A 45 -0.36 9.94 6.93
N HIS A 46 -0.54 8.88 7.73
CA HIS A 46 -0.44 8.96 9.19
C HIS A 46 1.02 9.03 9.64
N ASP A 47 1.33 9.98 10.52
CA ASP A 47 2.63 10.05 11.20
C ASP A 47 2.70 9.04 12.35
N LEU A 48 3.88 8.45 12.57
CA LEU A 48 4.12 7.52 13.69
C LEU A 48 3.71 8.14 15.03
N SER A 49 2.77 7.49 15.71
CA SER A 49 2.24 7.94 17.00
C SER A 49 2.61 7.00 18.16
N ASP A 50 2.26 7.40 19.37
CA ASP A 50 2.43 6.58 20.57
C ASP A 50 1.19 5.68 20.83
N ARG A 51 0.24 5.59 19.84
CA ARG A 51 -0.86 4.63 19.92
C ARG A 51 -0.29 3.22 20.03
N VAL A 52 -0.80 2.49 21.00
CA VAL A 52 -0.47 1.07 21.21
C VAL A 52 -1.36 0.23 20.31
N VAL A 53 -0.75 -0.67 19.55
CA VAL A 53 -1.45 -1.65 18.71
C VAL A 53 -2.24 -2.60 19.58
N GLU A 54 -3.53 -2.78 19.27
CA GLU A 54 -4.43 -3.68 19.98
C GLU A 54 -4.67 -4.97 19.19
N ALA A 55 -5.05 -6.04 19.89
CA ALA A 55 -5.40 -7.30 19.23
C ALA A 55 -6.64 -7.12 18.34
N GLY A 56 -6.57 -7.57 17.09
CA GLY A 56 -7.60 -7.39 16.08
C GLY A 56 -7.48 -6.10 15.28
N ASP A 57 -6.56 -5.19 15.62
CA ASP A 57 -6.32 -3.99 14.82
C ASP A 57 -5.87 -4.33 13.40
N PRO A 58 -6.54 -3.80 12.36
CA PRO A 58 -5.92 -3.63 11.07
C PRO A 58 -4.79 -2.60 11.17
N VAL A 59 -3.66 -2.88 10.54
CA VAL A 59 -2.50 -2.00 10.56
C VAL A 59 -1.96 -1.82 9.14
N VAL A 60 -2.03 -0.61 8.63
CA VAL A 60 -1.39 -0.21 7.38
C VAL A 60 0.09 0.01 7.68
N VAL A 61 0.95 -0.71 6.98
CA VAL A 61 2.40 -0.53 6.99
C VAL A 61 2.83 -0.14 5.60
N ASP A 62 3.36 1.07 5.48
CA ASP A 62 3.81 1.66 4.23
C ASP A 62 5.22 2.20 4.41
N ILE A 63 6.13 1.74 3.55
CA ILE A 63 7.57 1.92 3.75
C ILE A 63 8.29 2.23 2.45
N GLY A 64 9.22 3.14 2.53
CA GLY A 64 10.10 3.46 1.41
C GLY A 64 11.47 3.95 1.84
N GLY A 65 12.43 3.75 0.96
CA GLY A 65 13.81 4.18 1.17
C GLY A 65 14.56 4.31 -0.14
N THR A 66 15.68 5.02 -0.10
CA THR A 66 16.55 5.23 -1.25
C THR A 66 17.77 4.31 -1.19
N MET A 67 18.03 3.60 -2.28
CA MET A 67 19.22 2.76 -2.46
C MET A 67 20.49 3.60 -2.67
N PRO A 68 21.70 3.03 -2.47
CA PRO A 68 22.97 3.77 -2.68
C PRO A 68 23.17 4.30 -4.09
N ASP A 69 22.54 3.72 -5.09
CA ASP A 69 22.54 4.19 -6.49
C ASP A 69 21.49 5.26 -6.78
N GLY A 70 20.70 5.65 -5.77
CA GLY A 70 19.71 6.73 -5.85
C GLY A 70 18.29 6.28 -6.18
N TYR A 71 18.07 5.00 -6.52
CA TYR A 71 16.71 4.51 -6.78
C TYR A 71 15.88 4.39 -5.50
N CYS A 72 14.63 4.83 -5.59
CA CYS A 72 13.66 4.76 -4.51
C CYS A 72 12.93 3.39 -4.51
N SER A 73 12.54 2.95 -3.33
CA SER A 73 11.64 1.81 -3.12
C SER A 73 10.35 2.26 -2.45
N ASP A 74 9.27 1.51 -2.69
CA ASP A 74 7.96 1.75 -2.09
C ASP A 74 7.19 0.44 -1.91
N SER A 75 6.47 0.29 -0.80
CA SER A 75 5.67 -0.90 -0.54
C SER A 75 4.66 -0.70 0.59
N THR A 76 3.38 -0.89 0.29
CA THR A 76 2.34 -0.97 1.33
C THR A 76 1.75 -2.36 1.45
N ARG A 77 1.58 -2.81 2.69
CA ARG A 77 0.74 -3.95 3.07
C ARG A 77 -0.10 -3.61 4.28
N THR A 78 -1.30 -4.18 4.35
CA THR A 78 -2.12 -4.13 5.55
C THR A 78 -2.12 -5.48 6.23
N TYR A 79 -1.86 -5.48 7.52
CA TYR A 79 -1.82 -6.64 8.40
C TYR A 79 -2.92 -6.56 9.45
N VAL A 80 -3.12 -7.63 10.20
CA VAL A 80 -3.95 -7.64 11.41
C VAL A 80 -3.11 -8.15 12.57
N ALA A 81 -3.15 -7.45 13.69
CA ALA A 81 -2.35 -7.79 14.87
C ALA A 81 -3.12 -8.78 15.78
N GLY A 82 -2.54 -9.95 16.01
CA GLY A 82 -2.87 -10.86 17.11
C GLY A 82 -4.18 -11.61 17.05
N ASP A 83 -5.27 -11.07 16.51
CA ASP A 83 -6.61 -11.69 16.56
C ASP A 83 -7.40 -11.45 15.26
N THR A 84 -8.56 -12.07 15.15
CA THR A 84 -9.43 -11.95 13.97
C THR A 84 -9.95 -10.51 13.84
N PRO A 85 -9.77 -9.86 12.67
CA PRO A 85 -10.26 -8.51 12.45
C PRO A 85 -11.79 -8.48 12.35
N PRO A 86 -12.42 -7.30 12.53
CA PRO A 86 -13.85 -7.13 12.32
C PRO A 86 -14.30 -7.65 10.94
N LYS A 87 -15.49 -8.28 10.90
CA LYS A 87 -16.04 -8.79 9.63
C LYS A 87 -16.11 -7.71 8.55
N ALA A 88 -16.56 -6.51 8.91
CA ALA A 88 -16.65 -5.38 7.98
C ALA A 88 -15.29 -5.02 7.36
N PHE A 89 -14.20 -5.14 8.11
CA PHE A 89 -12.84 -4.96 7.59
C PHE A 89 -12.50 -6.01 6.53
N ARG A 90 -12.75 -7.28 6.83
CA ARG A 90 -12.47 -8.38 5.88
C ARG A 90 -13.27 -8.24 4.59
N ASP A 91 -14.53 -7.80 4.70
CA ASP A 91 -15.41 -7.62 3.54
C ASP A 91 -14.82 -6.58 2.57
N TYR A 92 -14.48 -5.38 3.05
CA TYR A 92 -13.92 -4.36 2.16
C TYR A 92 -12.46 -4.63 1.76
N TYR A 93 -11.66 -5.32 2.59
CA TYR A 93 -10.32 -5.75 2.19
C TYR A 93 -10.37 -6.69 0.98
N SER A 94 -11.37 -7.56 0.91
CA SER A 94 -11.58 -8.42 -0.26
C SER A 94 -11.87 -7.61 -1.53
N VAL A 95 -12.69 -6.55 -1.42
CA VAL A 95 -12.97 -5.61 -2.52
C VAL A 95 -11.69 -4.88 -2.94
N LEU A 96 -10.92 -4.39 -1.98
CA LEU A 96 -9.65 -3.72 -2.23
C LEU A 96 -8.65 -4.63 -2.97
N LEU A 97 -8.53 -5.87 -2.52
CA LEU A 97 -7.67 -6.87 -3.15
C LEU A 97 -8.10 -7.18 -4.59
N GLU A 98 -9.42 -7.32 -4.84
CA GLU A 98 -9.97 -7.49 -6.18
C GLU A 98 -9.64 -6.29 -7.08
N ALA A 99 -9.83 -5.07 -6.58
CA ALA A 99 -9.54 -3.85 -7.31
C ALA A 99 -8.05 -3.78 -7.72
N GLN A 100 -7.14 -4.00 -6.76
CA GLN A 100 -5.69 -3.98 -7.03
C GLN A 100 -5.28 -5.08 -8.01
N GLN A 101 -5.85 -6.28 -7.90
CA GLN A 101 -5.59 -7.37 -8.84
C GLN A 101 -6.10 -7.05 -10.25
N ALA A 102 -7.28 -6.46 -10.38
CA ALA A 102 -7.87 -6.06 -11.65
C ALA A 102 -7.04 -4.96 -12.33
N GLN A 103 -6.55 -3.97 -11.57
CA GLN A 103 -5.66 -2.92 -12.06
C GLN A 103 -4.34 -3.51 -12.57
N CYS A 104 -3.72 -4.40 -11.81
CA CYS A 104 -2.50 -5.11 -12.24
C CYS A 104 -2.73 -5.97 -13.50
N ALA A 105 -3.89 -6.61 -13.62
CA ALA A 105 -4.21 -7.43 -14.80
C ALA A 105 -4.52 -6.59 -16.04
N TYR A 106 -4.99 -5.36 -15.86
CA TYR A 106 -5.34 -4.45 -16.95
C TYR A 106 -4.15 -3.65 -17.47
N ALA A 107 -3.25 -3.22 -16.56
CA ALA A 107 -2.12 -2.36 -16.89
C ALA A 107 -1.16 -3.03 -17.89
N ARG A 108 -0.83 -2.34 -18.96
CA ARG A 108 0.12 -2.72 -20.03
C ARG A 108 0.44 -1.54 -20.90
N SER A 109 1.40 -1.68 -21.80
CA SER A 109 1.69 -0.67 -22.82
C SER A 109 0.47 -0.34 -23.70
N GLY A 110 0.27 0.93 -24.00
CA GLY A 110 -0.80 1.45 -24.87
C GLY A 110 -2.14 1.68 -24.18
N VAL A 111 -2.29 1.43 -22.86
CA VAL A 111 -3.45 1.88 -22.10
C VAL A 111 -3.15 3.21 -21.41
N SER A 112 -4.16 4.07 -21.24
CA SER A 112 -3.95 5.34 -20.53
C SER A 112 -3.85 5.14 -19.02
N ALA A 113 -3.06 5.99 -18.34
CA ALA A 113 -2.91 6.00 -16.89
C ALA A 113 -4.26 6.13 -16.17
N GLU A 114 -5.15 7.02 -16.63
CA GLU A 114 -6.50 7.16 -16.08
C GLU A 114 -7.33 5.88 -16.19
N SER A 115 -7.12 5.08 -17.25
CA SER A 115 -7.89 3.85 -17.47
C SER A 115 -7.52 2.77 -16.44
N VAL A 116 -6.27 2.75 -15.97
CA VAL A 116 -5.83 1.88 -14.87
C VAL A 116 -6.47 2.32 -13.55
N ASP A 117 -6.48 3.64 -13.25
CA ASP A 117 -7.19 4.18 -12.08
C ASP A 117 -8.66 3.79 -12.10
N ARG A 118 -9.34 4.01 -13.24
CA ARG A 118 -10.77 3.75 -13.41
C ARG A 118 -11.14 2.29 -13.10
N VAL A 119 -10.35 1.32 -13.55
CA VAL A 119 -10.61 -0.11 -13.30
C VAL A 119 -10.79 -0.41 -11.81
N GLY A 120 -9.87 0.02 -10.96
CA GLY A 120 -9.95 -0.22 -9.52
C GLY A 120 -11.02 0.63 -8.85
N ARG A 121 -11.12 1.89 -9.25
CA ARG A 121 -12.09 2.84 -8.71
C ARG A 121 -13.53 2.41 -8.98
N ASP A 122 -13.81 1.86 -10.14
CA ASP A 122 -15.14 1.36 -10.49
C ASP A 122 -15.54 0.16 -9.62
N ILE A 123 -14.62 -0.77 -9.35
CA ILE A 123 -14.84 -1.92 -8.45
C ILE A 123 -15.14 -1.45 -7.02
N ILE A 124 -14.30 -0.54 -6.50
CA ILE A 124 -14.46 0.01 -5.15
C ILE A 124 -15.78 0.79 -5.02
N THR A 125 -16.13 1.58 -6.05
CA THR A 125 -17.37 2.37 -6.09
C THR A 125 -18.60 1.47 -6.17
N ALA A 126 -18.57 0.43 -7.01
CA ALA A 126 -19.68 -0.53 -7.13
C ALA A 126 -19.95 -1.30 -5.84
N ALA A 127 -18.91 -1.50 -5.01
CA ALA A 127 -19.03 -2.10 -3.70
C ALA A 127 -19.50 -1.12 -2.59
N GLY A 128 -19.70 0.17 -2.92
CA GLY A 128 -20.19 1.21 -2.01
C GLY A 128 -19.09 1.95 -1.22
N TYR A 129 -17.83 1.84 -1.64
CA TYR A 129 -16.68 2.49 -0.97
C TYR A 129 -15.99 3.56 -1.84
N GLY A 130 -16.72 4.11 -2.84
CA GLY A 130 -16.12 5.09 -3.77
C GLY A 130 -15.68 6.39 -3.11
N GLU A 131 -16.40 6.86 -2.08
CA GLU A 131 -16.07 8.07 -1.33
C GLU A 131 -14.90 7.86 -0.37
N GLU A 132 -14.61 6.61 -0.01
CA GLU A 132 -13.53 6.20 0.87
C GLU A 132 -12.21 5.93 0.13
N PHE A 133 -12.19 5.98 -1.19
CA PHE A 133 -10.96 5.92 -2.00
C PHE A 133 -10.44 7.34 -2.28
N LEU A 134 -9.67 7.88 -1.34
CA LEU A 134 -9.37 9.31 -1.20
C LEU A 134 -8.25 9.85 -2.10
N HIS A 135 -7.45 8.98 -2.71
CA HIS A 135 -6.25 9.40 -3.46
C HIS A 135 -6.18 8.77 -4.86
N ARG A 136 -5.17 9.10 -5.64
CA ARG A 136 -4.85 8.46 -6.91
C ARG A 136 -4.51 6.98 -6.72
N THR A 137 -4.65 6.21 -7.78
CA THR A 137 -4.26 4.77 -7.77
C THR A 137 -2.76 4.57 -7.65
N GLY A 138 -1.93 5.54 -8.12
CA GLY A 138 -0.49 5.37 -8.05
C GLY A 138 0.30 6.52 -8.67
N HIS A 139 1.60 6.35 -8.69
CA HIS A 139 2.59 7.32 -9.19
C HIS A 139 3.79 6.60 -9.78
N GLY A 140 4.50 7.24 -10.69
CA GLY A 140 5.83 6.82 -11.12
C GLY A 140 6.82 6.85 -9.96
N ILE A 141 7.81 5.97 -10.05
CA ILE A 141 8.90 5.88 -9.06
C ILE A 141 10.19 5.51 -9.78
N GLY A 142 11.28 6.14 -9.37
CA GLY A 142 12.61 5.92 -9.92
C GLY A 142 13.65 6.60 -9.07
N LEU A 143 14.20 7.73 -9.52
CA LEU A 143 15.12 8.57 -8.74
C LEU A 143 14.37 9.49 -7.77
N GLU A 144 13.08 9.70 -7.99
CA GLU A 144 12.21 10.37 -7.04
C GLU A 144 11.15 9.37 -6.54
N THR A 145 10.70 9.54 -5.29
CA THR A 145 9.63 8.70 -4.72
C THR A 145 8.33 8.89 -5.49
N HIS A 146 8.04 10.12 -5.95
CA HIS A 146 6.88 10.43 -6.78
C HIS A 146 7.31 11.14 -8.06
N GLU A 147 7.13 10.51 -9.19
CA GLU A 147 7.38 11.07 -10.52
C GLU A 147 6.28 10.64 -11.52
N GLU A 148 6.33 11.08 -12.78
CA GLU A 148 5.45 10.57 -13.83
C GLU A 148 5.80 9.10 -14.18
N PRO A 149 4.74 8.27 -14.54
CA PRO A 149 3.34 8.66 -14.75
C PRO A 149 2.50 8.65 -13.46
N TYR A 150 1.62 9.64 -13.27
CA TYR A 150 0.60 9.57 -12.22
C TYR A 150 -0.61 8.76 -12.70
N ILE A 151 -0.95 7.71 -11.96
CA ILE A 151 -2.10 6.83 -12.24
C ILE A 151 -3.33 7.43 -11.56
N VAL A 152 -4.01 8.33 -12.28
CA VAL A 152 -5.08 9.16 -11.74
C VAL A 152 -6.10 9.53 -12.81
N ALA A 153 -7.34 9.77 -12.42
CA ALA A 153 -8.39 10.26 -13.32
C ALA A 153 -7.96 11.54 -14.06
N GLY A 154 -8.19 11.61 -15.35
CA GLY A 154 -7.84 12.73 -16.24
C GLY A 154 -6.40 12.68 -16.78
N ASN A 155 -5.58 11.71 -16.40
CA ASN A 155 -4.26 11.52 -17.01
C ASN A 155 -4.37 10.57 -18.22
N GLU A 156 -4.42 11.14 -19.40
CA GLU A 156 -4.54 10.42 -20.68
C GLU A 156 -3.19 9.88 -21.20
N LEU A 157 -2.09 10.07 -20.45
CA LEU A 157 -0.77 9.55 -20.84
C LEU A 157 -0.85 8.05 -21.07
N GLU A 158 -0.47 7.60 -22.27
CA GLU A 158 -0.35 6.17 -22.57
C GLU A 158 0.88 5.58 -21.88
N LEU A 159 0.68 4.45 -21.20
CA LEU A 159 1.77 3.72 -20.57
C LEU A 159 2.69 3.11 -21.64
N GLU A 160 3.99 3.24 -21.43
CA GLU A 160 5.01 2.71 -22.31
C GLU A 160 5.82 1.60 -21.62
N VAL A 161 6.37 0.68 -22.43
CA VAL A 161 7.28 -0.37 -21.93
C VAL A 161 8.47 0.25 -21.21
N GLY A 162 8.74 -0.22 -19.99
CA GLY A 162 9.81 0.26 -19.12
C GLY A 162 9.39 1.33 -18.13
N MET A 163 8.18 1.90 -18.22
CA MET A 163 7.65 2.77 -17.16
C MET A 163 7.47 1.99 -15.86
N VAL A 164 7.90 2.58 -14.74
CA VAL A 164 7.81 2.00 -13.40
C VAL A 164 6.89 2.88 -12.56
N PHE A 165 5.89 2.27 -11.95
CA PHE A 165 4.89 3.01 -11.16
C PHE A 165 4.24 2.13 -10.09
N SER A 166 3.60 2.77 -9.09
CA SER A 166 2.82 2.08 -8.07
C SER A 166 1.40 1.76 -8.56
N ILE A 167 0.84 0.67 -8.05
CA ILE A 167 -0.61 0.37 -8.07
C ILE A 167 -1.01 0.12 -6.63
N GLU A 168 -1.63 1.13 -6.01
CA GLU A 168 -1.83 1.23 -4.57
C GLU A 168 -3.23 1.70 -4.16
N PRO A 169 -4.32 1.11 -4.65
CA PRO A 169 -5.64 1.52 -4.19
C PRO A 169 -5.78 1.37 -2.67
N GLY A 170 -6.63 2.22 -2.07
CA GLY A 170 -6.91 2.19 -0.64
C GLY A 170 -8.36 2.50 -0.33
N ILE A 171 -8.86 1.99 0.80
CA ILE A 171 -10.19 2.27 1.36
C ILE A 171 -9.99 2.72 2.80
N TYR A 172 -10.52 3.92 3.15
CA TYR A 172 -10.27 4.58 4.43
C TYR A 172 -11.59 5.00 5.08
N LEU A 173 -11.99 4.28 6.11
CA LEU A 173 -13.22 4.54 6.86
C LEU A 173 -12.91 5.48 8.03
N GLU A 174 -13.19 6.76 7.89
CA GLU A 174 -12.87 7.80 8.86
C GLU A 174 -13.19 7.40 10.31
N GLY A 175 -12.21 7.58 11.21
CA GLY A 175 -12.32 7.27 12.64
C GLY A 175 -12.43 5.78 12.97
N ARG A 176 -12.33 4.88 11.98
CA ARG A 176 -12.47 3.43 12.19
C ARG A 176 -11.19 2.68 11.85
N HIS A 177 -10.88 2.56 10.58
CA HIS A 177 -9.69 1.89 10.05
C HIS A 177 -9.59 2.08 8.54
N GLY A 178 -8.45 1.78 7.96
CA GLY A 178 -8.25 1.76 6.52
C GLY A 178 -7.41 0.57 6.09
N ALA A 179 -7.27 0.43 4.78
CA ALA A 179 -6.37 -0.53 4.16
C ALA A 179 -5.83 0.01 2.84
N ARG A 180 -4.58 -0.31 2.54
CA ARG A 180 -3.92 -0.09 1.25
C ARG A 180 -3.14 -1.34 0.86
N ILE A 181 -3.14 -1.66 -0.42
CA ILE A 181 -2.33 -2.73 -1.00
C ILE A 181 -1.57 -2.13 -2.18
N GLU A 182 -0.26 -2.15 -2.11
CA GLU A 182 0.61 -1.55 -3.10
C GLU A 182 1.61 -2.54 -3.67
N ASP A 183 1.79 -2.49 -4.97
CA ASP A 183 2.95 -3.05 -5.65
C ASP A 183 3.54 -2.00 -6.60
N ILE A 184 4.86 -1.89 -6.61
CA ILE A 184 5.60 -1.28 -7.70
C ILE A 184 5.64 -2.26 -8.86
N VAL A 185 5.32 -1.76 -10.05
CA VAL A 185 5.24 -2.55 -11.27
C VAL A 185 6.07 -1.92 -12.39
N VAL A 186 6.61 -2.78 -13.26
CA VAL A 186 7.23 -2.37 -14.53
C VAL A 186 6.26 -2.68 -15.67
N CYS A 187 5.93 -1.68 -16.49
CA CYS A 187 5.12 -1.88 -17.68
C CYS A 187 5.88 -2.70 -18.73
N THR A 188 5.22 -3.73 -19.23
CA THR A 188 5.74 -4.58 -20.32
C THR A 188 4.83 -4.50 -21.55
N THR A 189 5.21 -5.16 -22.64
CA THR A 189 4.39 -5.19 -23.87
C THR A 189 3.00 -5.76 -23.63
N ASP A 190 2.91 -6.84 -22.84
CA ASP A 190 1.69 -7.64 -22.70
C ASP A 190 1.06 -7.57 -21.30
N GLY A 191 1.62 -6.76 -20.39
CA GLY A 191 1.16 -6.65 -19.02
C GLY A 191 2.10 -5.84 -18.13
N ILE A 192 2.27 -6.31 -16.90
CA ILE A 192 3.23 -5.73 -15.95
C ILE A 192 4.08 -6.83 -15.29
N GLU A 193 5.27 -6.45 -14.83
CA GLU A 193 6.06 -7.23 -13.90
C GLU A 193 6.01 -6.58 -12.53
N ARG A 194 5.62 -7.32 -11.48
CA ARG A 194 5.59 -6.81 -10.10
C ARG A 194 6.96 -6.97 -9.45
N LEU A 195 7.46 -5.88 -8.87
CA LEU A 195 8.73 -5.88 -8.14
C LEU A 195 8.56 -6.29 -6.66
N ASN A 196 7.44 -5.92 -6.02
CA ASN A 196 7.12 -6.34 -4.66
C ASN A 196 6.61 -7.78 -4.66
N ARG A 197 7.29 -8.68 -3.93
CA ARG A 197 7.02 -10.12 -3.92
C ARG A 197 6.22 -10.61 -2.71
N THR A 198 6.05 -9.76 -1.70
CA THR A 198 5.25 -10.08 -0.50
C THR A 198 3.80 -10.35 -0.87
N SER A 199 3.17 -11.33 -0.21
CA SER A 199 1.76 -11.66 -0.43
C SER A 199 0.86 -10.45 -0.23
N ARG A 200 -0.16 -10.33 -1.06
CA ARG A 200 -1.23 -9.33 -0.95
C ARG A 200 -2.43 -9.83 -0.12
N GLN A 201 -2.43 -11.12 0.22
CA GLN A 201 -3.48 -11.67 1.08
C GLN A 201 -3.37 -11.08 2.47
N LEU A 202 -4.52 -10.84 3.09
CA LEU A 202 -4.57 -10.37 4.46
C LEU A 202 -3.89 -11.39 5.39
N ALA A 203 -2.87 -10.94 6.09
CA ALA A 203 -2.17 -11.75 7.07
C ALA A 203 -2.55 -11.32 8.49
N VAL A 204 -3.04 -12.27 9.28
CA VAL A 204 -3.17 -12.11 10.73
C VAL A 204 -1.84 -12.55 11.34
N LEU A 205 -1.20 -11.65 12.06
CA LEU A 205 0.10 -11.89 12.70
C LEU A 205 -0.15 -12.36 14.14
N ASP A 206 0.42 -13.50 14.49
CA ASP A 206 0.24 -14.08 15.83
C ASP A 206 0.70 -13.12 16.94
N ALA A 207 0.02 -13.18 18.09
CA ALA A 207 0.33 -12.32 19.22
C ALA A 207 1.73 -12.59 19.85
N GLY A 208 2.49 -13.52 19.31
CA GLY A 208 3.79 -13.95 19.80
C GLY A 208 3.67 -14.58 21.18
N GLY A 209 3.68 -15.91 21.27
CA GLY A 209 3.78 -16.63 22.54
C GLY A 209 5.19 -16.52 23.12
#